data_b3f81f5227c7f36dda23ac07b3637281
#
_entry.id   b3f81f5227c7f36dda23ac07b3637281
#
_cell.length_a   1.000
_cell.length_b   1.000
_cell.length_c   1.000
_cell.angle_alpha   90.00
_cell.angle_beta   90.00
_cell.angle_gamma   90.00
#
_symmetry.space_group_name_H-M   'P 1'
#
loop_
_entity.id
_entity.type
_entity.pdbx_description
1 polymer ?
#
loop_
_entity_poly.entity_id
_entity_poly.type
_entity_poly.pdbx_seq_one_letter_code
_entity_poly.pdbx_strand_id
1 'polypeptide(L)'
;MFACFITASCVSEKGVQEEQINKLTQQEIDDGWLLLFDGETSTGWRGYNKENFPDAGWEIVDGTIHCIGSGRGEAGHGGDIITEKIYKNFELKLEWKISEGGNSGIFYMGKEKKDQPIWQSAPEMQILDNERHPDAKKGKDGNRQAGALYDLIPAKPQNSKHAGEWNKIKIYVNEGLVEHWQNGETVLEYHLWTLDWKNMVKESKFSVYPDFGEYQEGHIGLQDHGNDVWFRNIKMKEL
;
A
#
# COMPACT_ATOMS: atom_id res chain seq x y z
N MET A 1 -0.38 -69.19 -10.27
CA MET A 1 0.42 -68.07 -10.81
C MET A 1 -0.49 -66.84 -10.76
N PHE A 2 -0.37 -66.06 -9.68
CA PHE A 2 -1.17 -64.83 -9.48
C PHE A 2 -0.34 -63.64 -9.93
N ALA A 3 -0.82 -62.92 -10.92
CA ALA A 3 -0.20 -61.70 -11.37
C ALA A 3 -0.73 -60.54 -10.52
N CYS A 4 0.16 -59.87 -9.79
CA CYS A 4 -0.13 -58.68 -9.01
C CYS A 4 0.05 -57.45 -9.91
N PHE A 5 -1.06 -56.73 -10.26
CA PHE A 5 -1.01 -55.45 -10.95
C PHE A 5 -0.77 -54.35 -9.94
N ILE A 6 0.42 -53.77 -9.98
CA ILE A 6 0.73 -52.54 -9.24
C ILE A 6 0.27 -51.34 -10.09
N THR A 7 -0.80 -50.68 -9.65
CA THR A 7 -1.23 -49.38 -10.24
C THR A 7 -0.37 -48.28 -9.61
N ALA A 8 0.53 -47.73 -10.39
CA ALA A 8 1.26 -46.50 -10.03
C ALA A 8 0.29 -45.30 -10.10
N SER A 9 -0.04 -44.74 -8.95
CA SER A 9 -0.77 -43.51 -8.83
C SER A 9 0.22 -42.35 -9.10
N CYS A 10 0.12 -41.68 -10.25
CA CYS A 10 0.80 -40.43 -10.52
C CYS A 10 0.17 -39.32 -9.67
N VAL A 11 0.78 -39.01 -8.55
CA VAL A 11 0.52 -37.74 -7.84
C VAL A 11 1.21 -36.62 -8.64
N SER A 12 0.44 -35.78 -9.30
CA SER A 12 0.97 -34.58 -9.91
C SER A 12 1.39 -33.63 -8.81
N GLU A 13 2.69 -33.49 -8.60
CA GLU A 13 3.25 -32.36 -7.83
C GLU A 13 2.84 -31.08 -8.56
N LYS A 14 1.89 -30.33 -7.98
CA LYS A 14 1.69 -28.94 -8.35
C LYS A 14 2.95 -28.20 -7.91
N GLY A 15 3.86 -27.99 -8.85
CA GLY A 15 5.05 -27.16 -8.62
C GLY A 15 4.59 -25.79 -8.13
N VAL A 16 5.04 -25.41 -6.94
CA VAL A 16 4.94 -24.03 -6.46
C VAL A 16 5.75 -23.20 -7.44
N GLN A 17 5.07 -22.48 -8.36
CA GLN A 17 5.75 -21.52 -9.20
C GLN A 17 6.28 -20.42 -8.26
N GLU A 18 7.59 -20.24 -8.22
CA GLU A 18 8.18 -19.08 -7.56
C GLU A 18 7.52 -17.81 -8.09
N GLU A 19 6.93 -17.02 -7.21
CA GLU A 19 6.30 -15.75 -7.54
C GLU A 19 7.40 -14.83 -8.09
N GLN A 20 7.38 -14.59 -9.41
CA GLN A 20 8.35 -13.70 -10.04
C GLN A 20 8.00 -12.24 -9.67
N ILE A 21 8.96 -11.56 -9.06
CA ILE A 21 8.80 -10.15 -8.64
C ILE A 21 8.59 -9.26 -9.88
N ASN A 22 7.67 -8.29 -9.76
CA ASN A 22 7.30 -7.34 -10.81
C ASN A 22 6.84 -8.00 -12.12
N LYS A 23 6.17 -9.15 -11.99
CA LYS A 23 5.54 -9.84 -13.12
C LYS A 23 4.18 -10.36 -12.73
N LEU A 24 3.30 -10.43 -13.71
CA LEU A 24 2.02 -11.11 -13.56
C LEU A 24 2.19 -12.59 -13.92
N THR A 25 1.58 -13.45 -13.13
CA THR A 25 1.38 -14.85 -13.52
C THR A 25 0.31 -14.92 -14.60
N GLN A 26 0.25 -16.04 -15.36
CA GLN A 26 -0.81 -16.21 -16.36
C GLN A 26 -2.21 -16.13 -15.72
N GLN A 27 -2.38 -16.67 -14.52
CA GLN A 27 -3.65 -16.61 -13.80
C GLN A 27 -4.03 -15.15 -13.44
N GLU A 28 -3.07 -14.32 -13.01
CA GLU A 28 -3.33 -12.90 -12.74
C GLU A 28 -3.72 -12.14 -14.01
N ILE A 29 -3.10 -12.45 -15.14
CA ILE A 29 -3.47 -11.86 -16.46
C ILE A 29 -4.91 -12.25 -16.80
N ASP A 30 -5.25 -13.54 -16.69
CA ASP A 30 -6.59 -14.06 -17.01
C ASP A 30 -7.65 -13.48 -16.06
N ASP A 31 -7.28 -13.20 -14.81
CA ASP A 31 -8.13 -12.57 -13.78
C ASP A 31 -8.24 -11.04 -13.92
N GLY A 32 -7.54 -10.43 -14.89
CA GLY A 32 -7.61 -9.00 -15.18
C GLY A 32 -6.72 -8.11 -14.32
N TRP A 33 -5.67 -8.67 -13.69
CA TRP A 33 -4.66 -7.88 -13.00
C TRP A 33 -3.80 -7.08 -13.95
N LEU A 34 -3.40 -5.89 -13.53
CA LEU A 34 -2.49 -4.99 -14.21
C LEU A 34 -1.23 -4.83 -13.37
N LEU A 35 -0.08 -4.77 -14.01
CA LEU A 35 1.18 -4.44 -13.36
C LEU A 35 1.34 -2.92 -13.34
N LEU A 36 1.42 -2.31 -12.15
CA LEU A 36 1.63 -0.87 -11.99
C LEU A 36 3.10 -0.48 -11.90
N PHE A 37 3.99 -1.46 -11.76
CA PHE A 37 5.43 -1.24 -11.72
C PHE A 37 6.15 -2.44 -12.35
N ASP A 38 6.93 -2.18 -13.38
CA ASP A 38 7.65 -3.18 -14.18
C ASP A 38 9.00 -3.62 -13.58
N GLY A 39 9.45 -2.92 -12.52
CA GLY A 39 10.77 -3.14 -11.91
C GLY A 39 11.90 -2.36 -12.55
N GLU A 40 11.67 -1.65 -13.64
CA GLU A 40 12.71 -0.99 -14.45
C GLU A 40 12.45 0.51 -14.67
N THR A 41 11.18 0.92 -14.77
CA THR A 41 10.82 2.29 -15.14
C THR A 41 9.80 2.90 -14.16
N SER A 42 9.75 4.24 -14.13
CA SER A 42 8.73 4.98 -13.39
C SER A 42 7.42 5.18 -14.18
N THR A 43 7.26 4.51 -15.32
CA THR A 43 6.09 4.64 -16.19
C THR A 43 4.79 4.42 -15.41
N GLY A 44 3.83 5.33 -15.55
CA GLY A 44 2.56 5.32 -14.83
C GLY A 44 2.60 5.97 -13.44
N TRP A 45 3.77 6.52 -13.04
CA TRP A 45 3.96 7.24 -11.78
C TRP A 45 4.52 8.64 -12.02
N ARG A 46 4.08 9.60 -11.24
CA ARG A 46 4.56 10.98 -11.23
C ARG A 46 4.50 11.59 -9.84
N GLY A 47 5.17 12.71 -9.65
CA GLY A 47 5.05 13.45 -8.39
C GLY A 47 3.65 14.03 -8.20
N TYR A 48 3.19 14.09 -6.95
CA TYR A 48 1.94 14.76 -6.61
C TYR A 48 2.01 16.24 -6.98
N ASN A 49 1.00 16.75 -7.70
CA ASN A 49 0.97 18.09 -8.29
C ASN A 49 2.15 18.38 -9.25
N LYS A 50 2.72 17.34 -9.88
CA LYS A 50 3.78 17.47 -10.89
C LYS A 50 3.41 16.69 -12.15
N GLU A 51 4.01 17.06 -13.28
CA GLU A 51 3.79 16.36 -14.56
C GLU A 51 4.65 15.10 -14.70
N ASN A 52 5.83 15.08 -14.05
CA ASN A 52 6.81 14.02 -14.21
C ASN A 52 7.11 13.33 -12.87
N PHE A 53 7.76 12.17 -12.95
CA PHE A 53 8.38 11.52 -11.79
C PHE A 53 9.47 12.45 -11.19
N PRO A 54 9.63 12.52 -9.85
CA PRO A 54 10.61 13.42 -9.23
C PRO A 54 12.06 13.12 -9.66
N ASP A 55 12.83 14.17 -9.94
CA ASP A 55 14.25 14.06 -10.26
C ASP A 55 15.13 13.77 -9.04
N ALA A 56 14.58 13.89 -7.83
CA ALA A 56 15.27 13.66 -6.57
C ALA A 56 14.31 13.13 -5.49
N GLY A 57 14.85 12.42 -4.50
CA GLY A 57 14.09 11.84 -3.40
C GLY A 57 13.43 10.51 -3.74
N TRP A 58 13.40 10.13 -5.01
CA TRP A 58 12.93 8.83 -5.49
C TRP A 58 13.87 8.30 -6.55
N GLU A 59 14.04 6.99 -6.59
CA GLU A 59 14.78 6.30 -7.64
C GLU A 59 14.16 4.94 -7.97
N ILE A 60 14.48 4.42 -9.15
CA ILE A 60 14.18 3.05 -9.54
C ILE A 60 15.50 2.28 -9.44
N VAL A 61 15.58 1.35 -8.51
CA VAL A 61 16.81 0.59 -8.21
C VAL A 61 16.47 -0.84 -7.76
N ASP A 62 17.23 -1.80 -8.23
CA ASP A 62 17.11 -3.22 -7.84
C ASP A 62 15.68 -3.78 -7.90
N GLY A 63 14.92 -3.38 -8.94
CA GLY A 63 13.53 -3.80 -9.12
C GLY A 63 12.56 -3.18 -8.10
N THR A 64 12.89 -2.03 -7.53
CA THR A 64 12.05 -1.31 -6.57
C THR A 64 11.84 0.14 -6.93
N ILE A 65 10.70 0.70 -6.54
CA ILE A 65 10.54 2.15 -6.35
C ILE A 65 11.07 2.45 -4.95
N HIS A 66 12.14 3.19 -4.85
CA HIS A 66 12.81 3.53 -3.60
C HIS A 66 12.63 5.03 -3.28
N CYS A 67 12.02 5.33 -2.14
CA CYS A 67 12.07 6.65 -1.54
C CYS A 67 13.37 6.78 -0.77
N ILE A 68 14.20 7.74 -1.14
CA ILE A 68 15.53 7.96 -0.56
C ILE A 68 15.39 8.78 0.72
N GLY A 69 15.92 8.25 1.82
CA GLY A 69 15.92 8.94 3.10
C GLY A 69 16.59 10.32 3.00
N SER A 70 15.89 11.37 3.42
CA SER A 70 16.35 12.76 3.29
C SER A 70 17.52 13.10 4.23
N GLY A 71 17.75 12.29 5.26
CA GLY A 71 18.67 12.60 6.35
C GLY A 71 18.23 13.78 7.24
N ARG A 72 16.99 14.26 7.07
CA ARG A 72 16.41 15.42 7.77
C ARG A 72 15.28 15.03 8.72
N GLY A 73 15.28 13.79 9.19
CA GLY A 73 14.19 13.21 9.98
C GLY A 73 12.95 12.97 9.12
N GLU A 74 11.80 13.43 9.56
CA GLU A 74 10.51 13.20 8.87
C GLU A 74 10.22 14.22 7.75
N ALA A 75 11.22 14.97 7.28
CA ALA A 75 11.05 15.91 6.18
C ALA A 75 11.37 15.23 4.84
N GLY A 76 10.35 15.01 4.03
CA GLY A 76 10.49 14.48 2.69
C GLY A 76 11.38 15.35 1.78
N HIS A 77 11.88 14.77 0.68
CA HIS A 77 12.77 15.42 -0.26
C HIS A 77 12.18 15.45 -1.69
N GLY A 78 11.59 14.35 -2.15
CA GLY A 78 10.95 14.26 -3.47
C GLY A 78 9.50 14.69 -3.48
N GLY A 79 8.84 14.61 -2.33
CA GLY A 79 7.40 14.69 -2.16
C GLY A 79 6.73 13.38 -2.57
N ASP A 80 5.45 13.26 -2.27
CA ASP A 80 4.67 12.05 -2.57
C ASP A 80 4.61 11.80 -4.09
N ILE A 81 4.60 10.52 -4.47
CA ILE A 81 4.33 10.11 -5.86
C ILE A 81 2.95 9.47 -5.95
N ILE A 82 2.33 9.61 -7.13
CA ILE A 82 0.99 9.08 -7.40
C ILE A 82 0.94 8.35 -8.73
N THR A 83 -0.02 7.46 -8.88
CA THR A 83 -0.35 6.89 -10.18
C THR A 83 -0.87 7.97 -11.13
N GLU A 84 -0.55 7.90 -12.42
CA GLU A 84 -1.16 8.81 -13.43
C GLU A 84 -2.65 8.56 -13.57
N LYS A 85 -3.08 7.28 -13.53
CA LYS A 85 -4.48 6.86 -13.59
C LYS A 85 -5.13 6.97 -12.21
N ILE A 86 -6.43 7.28 -12.19
CA ILE A 86 -7.30 7.22 -11.02
C ILE A 86 -8.09 5.91 -11.01
N TYR A 87 -8.47 5.45 -9.82
CA TYR A 87 -9.20 4.20 -9.61
C TYR A 87 -10.40 4.42 -8.69
N LYS A 88 -11.48 3.68 -8.92
CA LYS A 88 -12.71 3.74 -8.14
C LYS A 88 -12.88 2.50 -7.26
N ASN A 89 -13.11 1.36 -7.87
CA ASN A 89 -13.23 0.07 -7.21
C ASN A 89 -12.05 -0.80 -7.63
N PHE A 90 -11.30 -1.33 -6.67
CA PHE A 90 -10.06 -2.03 -7.00
C PHE A 90 -9.56 -2.96 -5.90
N GLU A 91 -8.71 -3.89 -6.29
CA GLU A 91 -7.73 -4.54 -5.43
C GLU A 91 -6.33 -4.06 -5.78
N LEU A 92 -5.62 -3.46 -4.83
CA LEU A 92 -4.21 -3.12 -4.93
C LEU A 92 -3.40 -4.13 -4.12
N LYS A 93 -2.38 -4.73 -4.71
CA LYS A 93 -1.37 -5.53 -4.02
C LYS A 93 -0.01 -4.91 -4.21
N LEU A 94 0.80 -4.89 -3.17
CA LEU A 94 2.21 -4.54 -3.27
C LEU A 94 3.02 -5.12 -2.11
N GLU A 95 4.33 -5.05 -2.24
CA GLU A 95 5.26 -5.34 -1.17
C GLU A 95 6.01 -4.06 -0.78
N TRP A 96 6.19 -3.88 0.53
CA TRP A 96 7.00 -2.78 1.06
C TRP A 96 8.04 -3.26 2.06
N LYS A 97 9.14 -2.54 2.12
CA LYS A 97 10.22 -2.70 3.09
C LYS A 97 10.64 -1.31 3.57
N ILE A 98 10.92 -1.15 4.85
CA ILE A 98 11.28 0.14 5.43
C ILE A 98 12.56 0.06 6.24
N SER A 99 13.30 1.16 6.31
CA SER A 99 14.49 1.30 7.14
C SER A 99 14.15 1.32 8.65
N GLU A 100 15.16 1.13 9.50
CA GLU A 100 14.99 1.28 10.94
C GLU A 100 14.51 2.68 11.31
N GLY A 101 13.49 2.74 12.15
CA GLY A 101 12.85 4.00 12.56
C GLY A 101 12.12 4.73 11.42
N GLY A 102 11.82 4.04 10.32
CA GLY A 102 11.21 4.64 9.14
C GLY A 102 9.69 4.82 9.26
N ASN A 103 9.18 5.77 8.46
CA ASN A 103 7.78 6.13 8.31
C ASN A 103 7.48 6.38 6.83
N SER A 104 6.33 5.90 6.37
CA SER A 104 5.77 6.10 5.04
C SER A 104 4.28 5.72 5.06
N GLY A 105 3.59 5.79 3.92
CA GLY A 105 2.19 5.41 3.79
C GLY A 105 1.78 5.11 2.36
N ILE A 106 0.66 4.42 2.22
CA ILE A 106 0.01 4.19 0.93
C ILE A 106 -1.32 4.93 0.97
N PHE A 107 -1.42 5.98 0.17
CA PHE A 107 -2.66 6.73 -0.03
C PHE A 107 -3.53 6.07 -1.10
N TYR A 108 -4.82 6.15 -0.95
CA TYR A 108 -5.78 5.70 -1.95
C TYR A 108 -6.96 6.68 -2.03
N MET A 109 -7.59 6.71 -3.20
CA MET A 109 -8.66 7.66 -3.53
C MET A 109 -8.26 9.13 -3.34
N GLY A 110 -6.94 9.42 -3.43
CA GLY A 110 -6.42 10.79 -3.30
C GLY A 110 -6.75 11.63 -4.52
N LYS A 111 -7.09 12.89 -4.30
CA LYS A 111 -7.26 13.89 -5.38
C LYS A 111 -6.17 14.94 -5.28
N GLU A 112 -5.66 15.32 -6.45
CA GLU A 112 -4.74 16.46 -6.52
C GLU A 112 -5.47 17.75 -6.26
N LYS A 113 -4.90 18.51 -5.35
CA LYS A 113 -5.33 19.86 -5.04
C LYS A 113 -4.11 20.77 -4.94
N LYS A 114 -4.20 21.90 -5.61
CA LYS A 114 -3.15 22.93 -5.53
C LYS A 114 -2.97 23.37 -4.07
N ASP A 115 -1.72 23.41 -3.63
CA ASP A 115 -1.32 23.89 -2.29
C ASP A 115 -1.88 23.06 -1.11
N GLN A 116 -2.35 21.82 -1.37
CA GLN A 116 -2.79 20.89 -0.33
C GLN A 116 -2.07 19.54 -0.51
N PRO A 117 -1.47 18.98 0.53
CA PRO A 117 -0.88 17.65 0.45
C PRO A 117 -1.98 16.57 0.34
N ILE A 118 -1.63 15.44 -0.26
CA ILE A 118 -2.58 14.34 -0.53
C ILE A 118 -3.25 13.81 0.75
N TRP A 119 -2.53 13.74 1.87
CA TRP A 119 -3.02 13.23 3.15
C TRP A 119 -4.18 14.03 3.76
N GLN A 120 -4.45 15.25 3.28
CA GLN A 120 -5.61 16.02 3.71
C GLN A 120 -6.92 15.54 3.09
N SER A 121 -6.84 14.70 2.06
CA SER A 121 -8.03 14.17 1.38
C SER A 121 -8.07 12.66 1.30
N ALA A 122 -6.92 12.01 1.26
CA ALA A 122 -6.80 10.57 1.04
C ALA A 122 -6.72 9.78 2.35
N PRO A 123 -7.49 8.70 2.52
CA PRO A 123 -7.19 7.68 3.52
C PRO A 123 -5.81 7.08 3.28
N GLU A 124 -5.15 6.64 4.36
CA GLU A 124 -3.78 6.14 4.34
C GLU A 124 -3.67 4.79 5.04
N MET A 125 -3.12 3.79 4.36
CA MET A 125 -2.60 2.60 5.01
C MET A 125 -1.18 2.88 5.48
N GLN A 126 -0.98 2.87 6.80
CA GLN A 126 0.28 3.22 7.44
C GLN A 126 1.38 2.21 7.13
N ILE A 127 2.60 2.72 6.85
CA ILE A 127 3.85 1.97 6.80
C ILE A 127 4.78 2.52 7.87
N LEU A 128 5.22 1.67 8.82
CA LEU A 128 6.00 2.13 9.96
C LEU A 128 6.92 1.04 10.50
N ASP A 129 8.10 1.42 10.97
CA ASP A 129 8.85 0.60 11.94
C ASP A 129 8.18 0.73 13.31
N ASN A 130 7.31 -0.21 13.64
CA ASN A 130 6.55 -0.19 14.89
C ASN A 130 7.40 -0.26 16.16
N GLU A 131 8.63 -0.74 16.05
CA GLU A 131 9.51 -0.89 17.22
C GLU A 131 10.22 0.41 17.57
N ARG A 132 10.72 1.13 16.56
CA ARG A 132 11.65 2.26 16.72
C ARG A 132 11.00 3.60 16.45
N HIS A 133 10.07 3.69 15.51
CA HIS A 133 9.48 4.98 15.17
C HIS A 133 8.60 5.51 16.31
N PRO A 134 8.76 6.78 16.75
CA PRO A 134 8.02 7.32 17.91
C PRO A 134 6.50 7.38 17.67
N ASP A 135 6.04 7.46 16.43
CA ASP A 135 4.61 7.54 16.12
C ASP A 135 3.85 6.25 16.45
N ALA A 136 4.52 5.08 16.44
CA ALA A 136 3.93 3.81 16.85
C ALA A 136 3.34 3.82 18.27
N LYS A 137 3.86 4.70 19.15
CA LYS A 137 3.45 4.85 20.55
C LYS A 137 2.47 6.00 20.77
N LYS A 138 2.14 6.75 19.71
CA LYS A 138 1.16 7.82 19.72
C LYS A 138 -0.20 7.30 19.22
N GLY A 139 -1.19 8.19 19.24
CA GLY A 139 -2.56 7.82 18.85
C GLY A 139 -3.25 6.98 19.90
N LYS A 140 -4.19 6.13 19.46
CA LYS A 140 -5.02 5.30 20.32
C LYS A 140 -4.98 3.84 19.85
N ASP A 141 -4.75 2.92 20.77
CA ASP A 141 -4.83 1.47 20.54
C ASP A 141 -3.96 0.94 19.39
N GLY A 142 -2.89 1.68 19.00
CA GLY A 142 -2.01 1.30 17.89
C GLY A 142 -2.49 1.77 16.51
N ASN A 143 -3.41 2.73 16.44
CA ASN A 143 -3.97 3.24 15.17
C ASN A 143 -2.98 4.07 14.32
N ARG A 144 -1.70 4.13 14.74
CA ARG A 144 -0.60 4.70 13.96
C ARG A 144 0.50 3.68 13.64
N GLN A 145 0.25 2.41 13.90
CA GLN A 145 1.15 1.32 13.55
C GLN A 145 0.92 0.86 12.11
N ALA A 146 1.91 0.14 11.55
CA ALA A 146 1.83 -0.39 10.19
C ALA A 146 0.54 -1.19 9.94
N GLY A 147 -0.07 -1.01 8.76
CA GLY A 147 -1.33 -1.65 8.39
C GLY A 147 -2.59 -0.91 8.84
N ALA A 148 -2.48 -0.02 9.82
CA ALA A 148 -3.62 0.78 10.31
C ALA A 148 -4.19 1.70 9.22
N LEU A 149 -5.47 2.04 9.32
CA LEU A 149 -5.97 3.27 8.73
C LEU A 149 -5.48 4.41 9.64
N TYR A 150 -4.47 5.14 9.14
CA TYR A 150 -3.66 6.04 9.96
C TYR A 150 -4.49 6.98 10.83
N ASP A 151 -4.19 6.95 12.13
CA ASP A 151 -4.81 7.76 13.18
C ASP A 151 -6.32 7.55 13.40
N LEU A 152 -6.93 6.55 12.75
CA LEU A 152 -8.34 6.21 12.82
C LEU A 152 -8.58 4.79 13.34
N ILE A 153 -8.20 3.76 12.57
CA ILE A 153 -8.48 2.35 12.90
C ILE A 153 -7.18 1.57 13.03
N PRO A 154 -6.92 0.91 14.18
CA PRO A 154 -5.73 0.08 14.34
C PRO A 154 -5.79 -1.20 13.51
N ALA A 155 -4.64 -1.67 13.03
CA ALA A 155 -4.50 -2.99 12.42
C ALA A 155 -4.57 -4.10 13.50
N LYS A 156 -5.47 -5.07 13.32
CA LYS A 156 -5.65 -6.23 14.22
C LYS A 156 -5.95 -7.49 13.39
N PRO A 157 -5.08 -8.54 13.46
CA PRO A 157 -3.85 -8.59 14.27
C PRO A 157 -2.77 -7.63 13.75
N GLN A 158 -1.88 -7.17 14.65
CA GLN A 158 -0.68 -6.50 14.23
C GLN A 158 0.37 -7.53 13.84
N ASN A 159 0.60 -7.72 12.55
CA ASN A 159 1.46 -8.75 11.99
C ASN A 159 2.53 -8.22 11.02
N SER A 160 2.85 -6.90 11.11
CA SER A 160 3.96 -6.34 10.36
C SER A 160 5.29 -6.98 10.77
N LYS A 161 6.16 -7.19 9.80
CA LYS A 161 7.51 -7.66 10.02
C LYS A 161 8.42 -6.52 10.45
N HIS A 162 9.61 -6.87 10.94
CA HIS A 162 10.61 -5.91 11.38
C HIS A 162 11.14 -5.05 10.20
N ALA A 163 11.73 -3.91 10.54
CA ALA A 163 12.44 -3.08 9.57
C ALA A 163 13.49 -3.91 8.82
N GLY A 164 13.63 -3.67 7.52
CA GLY A 164 14.48 -4.43 6.62
C GLY A 164 13.83 -5.69 6.02
N GLU A 165 12.66 -6.11 6.49
CA GLU A 165 11.93 -7.24 5.93
C GLU A 165 10.78 -6.79 5.00
N TRP A 166 10.49 -7.63 3.98
CA TRP A 166 9.40 -7.38 3.06
C TRP A 166 8.05 -7.76 3.66
N ASN A 167 7.12 -6.80 3.69
CA ASN A 167 5.72 -6.99 4.03
C ASN A 167 4.89 -7.04 2.75
N LYS A 168 3.92 -7.96 2.68
CA LYS A 168 2.95 -8.05 1.59
C LYS A 168 1.65 -7.43 2.06
N ILE A 169 1.05 -6.54 1.25
CA ILE A 169 -0.24 -5.96 1.55
C ILE A 169 -1.25 -6.13 0.41
N LYS A 170 -2.51 -6.02 0.77
CA LYS A 170 -3.62 -5.79 -0.16
C LYS A 170 -4.53 -4.70 0.42
N ILE A 171 -4.92 -3.76 -0.42
CA ILE A 171 -6.01 -2.81 -0.16
C ILE A 171 -7.13 -3.17 -1.13
N TYR A 172 -8.29 -3.52 -0.58
CA TYR A 172 -9.51 -3.74 -1.34
C TYR A 172 -10.44 -2.56 -1.15
N VAL A 173 -10.97 -2.01 -2.24
CA VAL A 173 -11.97 -0.94 -2.23
C VAL A 173 -13.08 -1.29 -3.20
N ASN A 174 -14.30 -1.41 -2.71
CA ASN A 174 -15.47 -1.67 -3.55
C ASN A 174 -16.73 -1.02 -2.98
N GLU A 175 -17.32 -0.07 -3.74
CA GLU A 175 -18.53 0.65 -3.35
C GLU A 175 -18.49 1.23 -1.91
N GLY A 176 -17.29 1.68 -1.48
CA GLY A 176 -17.03 2.25 -0.16
C GLY A 176 -16.60 1.25 0.91
N LEU A 177 -16.79 -0.05 0.73
CA LEU A 177 -16.15 -1.06 1.58
C LEU A 177 -14.64 -1.01 1.35
N VAL A 178 -13.89 -0.92 2.43
CA VAL A 178 -12.42 -0.95 2.40
C VAL A 178 -11.89 -2.01 3.35
N GLU A 179 -10.97 -2.84 2.86
CA GLU A 179 -10.22 -3.80 3.67
C GLU A 179 -8.73 -3.54 3.53
N HIS A 180 -8.01 -3.54 4.65
CA HIS A 180 -6.56 -3.67 4.65
C HIS A 180 -6.17 -5.11 5.00
N TRP A 181 -5.33 -5.68 4.17
CA TRP A 181 -4.71 -6.98 4.39
C TRP A 181 -3.21 -6.79 4.55
N GLN A 182 -2.62 -7.47 5.52
CA GLN A 182 -1.18 -7.44 5.75
C GLN A 182 -0.68 -8.85 6.04
N ASN A 183 0.36 -9.27 5.32
CA ASN A 183 1.00 -10.59 5.46
C ASN A 183 0.02 -11.78 5.46
N GLY A 184 -1.00 -11.71 4.59
CA GLY A 184 -1.96 -12.80 4.37
C GLY A 184 -3.22 -12.75 5.23
N GLU A 185 -3.35 -11.79 6.14
CA GLU A 185 -4.52 -11.64 7.00
C GLU A 185 -5.22 -10.30 6.81
N THR A 186 -6.54 -10.26 6.88
CA THR A 186 -7.31 -9.01 6.99
C THR A 186 -7.02 -8.40 8.35
N VAL A 187 -6.51 -7.16 8.36
CA VAL A 187 -6.13 -6.49 9.61
C VAL A 187 -7.10 -5.40 10.01
N LEU A 188 -7.91 -4.90 9.10
CA LEU A 188 -9.06 -4.03 9.37
C LEU A 188 -10.04 -4.01 8.19
N GLU A 189 -11.26 -3.60 8.48
CA GLU A 189 -12.35 -3.36 7.54
C GLU A 189 -13.12 -2.13 8.00
N TYR A 190 -13.58 -1.32 7.05
CA TYR A 190 -14.47 -0.19 7.32
C TYR A 190 -15.24 0.21 6.05
N HIS A 191 -16.26 1.06 6.23
CA HIS A 191 -17.08 1.52 5.11
C HIS A 191 -17.06 3.05 5.03
N LEU A 192 -16.48 3.59 3.95
CA LEU A 192 -16.48 5.01 3.62
C LEU A 192 -17.92 5.54 3.46
N TRP A 193 -18.10 6.83 3.66
CA TRP A 193 -19.31 7.62 3.42
C TRP A 193 -20.52 7.26 4.27
N THR A 194 -20.39 6.30 5.18
CA THR A 194 -21.43 5.96 6.17
C THR A 194 -21.51 7.01 7.28
N LEU A 195 -22.55 6.93 8.11
CA LEU A 195 -22.65 7.78 9.30
C LEU A 195 -21.51 7.50 10.30
N ASP A 196 -21.12 6.21 10.45
CA ASP A 196 -20.02 5.81 11.32
C ASP A 196 -18.69 6.38 10.85
N TRP A 197 -18.43 6.34 9.52
CA TRP A 197 -17.27 7.01 8.91
C TRP A 197 -17.24 8.50 9.25
N LYS A 198 -18.36 9.21 9.01
CA LYS A 198 -18.45 10.65 9.26
C LYS A 198 -18.23 11.00 10.72
N ASN A 199 -18.78 10.21 11.63
CA ASN A 199 -18.59 10.40 13.07
C ASN A 199 -17.12 10.17 13.47
N MET A 200 -16.49 9.11 12.96
CA MET A 200 -15.09 8.80 13.23
C MET A 200 -14.16 9.92 12.75
N VAL A 201 -14.35 10.42 11.52
CA VAL A 201 -13.59 11.55 10.99
C VAL A 201 -13.80 12.81 11.82
N LYS A 202 -15.05 13.11 12.19
CA LYS A 202 -15.40 14.28 13.03
C LYS A 202 -14.71 14.27 14.38
N GLU A 203 -14.48 13.10 14.98
CA GLU A 203 -13.82 12.93 16.27
C GLU A 203 -12.29 12.84 16.17
N SER A 204 -11.73 12.92 14.96
CA SER A 204 -10.31 12.80 14.68
C SER A 204 -9.64 14.13 14.35
N LYS A 205 -8.30 14.11 14.18
CA LYS A 205 -7.54 15.25 13.68
C LYS A 205 -7.94 15.65 12.24
N PHE A 206 -8.58 14.74 11.49
CA PHE A 206 -9.00 14.99 10.12
C PHE A 206 -10.28 15.82 10.01
N SER A 207 -10.96 16.10 11.13
CA SER A 207 -12.20 16.90 11.17
C SER A 207 -12.07 18.30 10.56
N VAL A 208 -10.84 18.84 10.49
CA VAL A 208 -10.55 20.16 9.90
C VAL A 208 -10.37 20.11 8.38
N TYR A 209 -10.38 18.92 7.78
CA TYR A 209 -10.22 18.70 6.33
C TYR A 209 -11.54 18.19 5.74
N PRO A 210 -12.36 19.07 5.13
CA PRO A 210 -13.70 18.74 4.70
C PRO A 210 -13.77 17.68 3.59
N ASP A 211 -12.66 17.45 2.89
CA ASP A 211 -12.59 16.50 1.78
C ASP A 211 -11.97 15.15 2.17
N PHE A 212 -11.61 14.96 3.45
CA PHE A 212 -10.94 13.74 3.89
C PHE A 212 -11.86 12.52 3.75
N GLY A 213 -11.46 11.59 2.85
CA GLY A 213 -12.20 10.36 2.55
C GLY A 213 -13.55 10.55 1.88
N GLU A 214 -13.80 11.70 1.25
CA GLU A 214 -15.08 12.00 0.58
C GLU A 214 -15.08 11.62 -0.91
N TYR A 215 -13.92 11.42 -1.53
CA TYR A 215 -13.83 11.08 -2.94
C TYR A 215 -14.13 9.61 -3.20
N GLN A 216 -14.87 9.34 -4.29
CA GLN A 216 -15.26 7.99 -4.70
C GLN A 216 -14.29 7.35 -5.71
N GLU A 217 -13.31 8.10 -6.14
CA GLU A 217 -12.22 7.67 -7.03
C GLU A 217 -11.02 8.58 -6.83
N GLY A 218 -9.85 8.09 -7.11
CA GLY A 218 -8.63 8.90 -6.97
C GLY A 218 -7.37 8.13 -7.30
N HIS A 219 -6.25 8.80 -7.10
CA HIS A 219 -4.93 8.23 -7.28
C HIS A 219 -4.56 7.28 -6.13
N ILE A 220 -3.70 6.32 -6.44
CA ILE A 220 -2.88 5.64 -5.45
C ILE A 220 -1.63 6.48 -5.24
N GLY A 221 -1.24 6.71 -4.00
CA GLY A 221 -0.04 7.46 -3.65
C GLY A 221 0.92 6.67 -2.77
N LEU A 222 2.22 6.94 -2.94
CA LEU A 222 3.29 6.46 -2.06
C LEU A 222 3.93 7.67 -1.38
N GLN A 223 4.01 7.61 -0.05
CA GLN A 223 4.41 8.76 0.77
C GLN A 223 5.92 8.88 0.89
N ASP A 224 6.43 10.11 0.67
CA ASP A 224 7.76 10.54 1.08
C ASP A 224 7.70 11.20 2.46
N HIS A 225 8.03 10.44 3.50
CA HIS A 225 8.11 10.95 4.87
C HIS A 225 9.56 11.17 5.35
N GLY A 226 10.52 11.17 4.40
CA GLY A 226 11.93 11.45 4.66
C GLY A 226 12.76 10.26 5.09
N ASN A 227 12.22 9.05 5.04
CA ASN A 227 12.89 7.80 5.38
C ASN A 227 13.02 6.88 4.18
N ASP A 228 14.02 5.98 4.21
CA ASP A 228 14.14 4.97 3.17
C ASP A 228 13.00 3.97 3.24
N VAL A 229 12.27 3.84 2.16
CA VAL A 229 11.24 2.82 1.95
C VAL A 229 11.28 2.31 0.51
N TRP A 230 11.12 1.01 0.33
CA TRP A 230 11.15 0.33 -0.96
C TRP A 230 9.80 -0.30 -1.23
N PHE A 231 9.33 -0.15 -2.47
CA PHE A 231 8.09 -0.75 -2.97
C PHE A 231 8.38 -1.60 -4.19
N ARG A 232 7.73 -2.74 -4.29
CA ARG A 232 7.82 -3.62 -5.45
C ARG A 232 6.54 -4.44 -5.62
N ASN A 233 6.47 -5.17 -6.71
CA ASN A 233 5.38 -6.11 -6.98
C ASN A 233 4.01 -5.44 -6.91
N ILE A 234 3.93 -4.20 -7.46
CA ILE A 234 2.73 -3.36 -7.40
C ILE A 234 1.77 -3.80 -8.50
N LYS A 235 0.65 -4.36 -8.11
CA LYS A 235 -0.37 -4.93 -8.99
C LYS A 235 -1.75 -4.37 -8.65
N MET A 236 -2.56 -4.13 -9.66
CA MET A 236 -3.89 -3.58 -9.55
C MET A 236 -4.90 -4.43 -10.31
N LYS A 237 -6.06 -4.64 -9.73
CA LYS A 237 -7.24 -5.18 -10.41
C LYS A 237 -8.41 -4.22 -10.23
N GLU A 238 -8.98 -3.74 -11.32
CA GLU A 238 -10.22 -2.97 -11.29
C GLU A 238 -11.42 -3.90 -11.12
N LEU A 239 -12.43 -3.48 -10.32
CA LEU A 239 -13.60 -4.27 -9.94
C LEU A 239 -14.88 -3.72 -10.57
#